data_c82ef486d9a833daa6493a44e37c5f91
#
_entry.id   c82ef486d9a833daa6493a44e37c5f91
#
_cell.length_a   1.000
_cell.length_b   1.000
_cell.length_c   1.000
_cell.angle_alpha   90.00
_cell.angle_beta   90.00
_cell.angle_gamma   90.00
#
_symmetry.space_group_name_H-M   'P 1'
#
loop_
_entity.id
_entity.type
_entity.pdbx_description
1 polymer ?
#
loop_
_entity_poly.entity_id
_entity_poly.type
_entity_poly.pdbx_seq_one_letter_code
_entity_poly.pdbx_strand_id
1 'polypeptide(L)'
;MDKKQFIPIFKNDDGKGSRIWYTSKLLDDTYGFDLLNIIKKTTPKAKPRVSDSEYTELVRQQVPDNFCLYPFTHFQLDPDGRARPCCKYKVGDPSWQKDVPKLPEVNIEDLWEQEDFKNLRDQFLKNERPTGCKACWDEEAAGIPSMRLTRESGGKEHPHATFFHHIPRPYPKSLDLKLSNLCNLKCRICTPFLSTQWMKEIIDLQVHDMGDVKSFTSNAREKFSENPSNDEILKQWAPTIDYLEFYGGEPLMQQEHDKILRIINEFGKPKNTGLYYNTNGTICDEDFFKLWAPFKEVTINFSIDDIGSRFEYQRKNAKWDEVQANIIKYKELAVKYNVNMILRFYTTVGILNVFYLKEFFEFIKQYNMEVVLNLVHYPHHYSIVNLPTEVKDIIKEKLLCIDVHNMLTAWSPSIDNIINFMYGSEYNKELLKTFFDKTRLHDGYRKDSFNNTFPELHKLLKDYE
;
A
#
# COMPACT_ATOMS: atom_id res chain seq x y z
N MET A 1 -11.97 -39.67 27.28
CA MET A 1 -11.77 -38.25 27.63
C MET A 1 -10.45 -37.80 27.01
N ASP A 2 -10.49 -37.18 25.87
CA ASP A 2 -9.29 -36.72 25.15
C ASP A 2 -8.57 -35.63 25.94
N LYS A 3 -7.30 -35.88 26.23
CA LYS A 3 -6.43 -34.88 26.84
C LYS A 3 -6.25 -33.72 25.84
N LYS A 4 -6.94 -32.62 26.09
CA LYS A 4 -6.72 -31.35 25.35
C LYS A 4 -5.28 -30.92 25.59
N GLN A 5 -4.45 -30.96 24.54
CA GLN A 5 -3.12 -30.33 24.55
C GLN A 5 -3.29 -28.88 24.13
N PHE A 6 -2.81 -27.96 24.95
CA PHE A 6 -2.98 -26.53 24.75
C PHE A 6 -1.63 -25.88 24.43
N ILE A 7 -1.60 -25.09 23.41
CA ILE A 7 -0.43 -24.30 23.03
C ILE A 7 -0.80 -22.82 23.27
N PRO A 8 -0.12 -22.11 24.17
CA PRO A 8 -0.37 -20.69 24.39
C PRO A 8 0.21 -19.89 23.21
N ILE A 9 -0.63 -19.10 22.52
CA ILE A 9 -0.16 -18.36 21.36
C ILE A 9 0.02 -16.85 21.62
N PHE A 10 -0.68 -16.21 22.57
CA PHE A 10 -0.48 -14.77 22.88
C PHE A 10 -1.02 -14.30 24.23
N LYS A 11 -0.41 -13.19 24.75
CA LYS A 11 -0.97 -12.29 25.77
C LYS A 11 -1.38 -10.97 25.11
N ASN A 12 -2.50 -10.39 25.55
CA ASN A 12 -2.85 -9.02 25.18
C ASN A 12 -2.04 -8.00 26.01
N ASP A 13 -1.80 -6.80 25.47
CA ASP A 13 -0.99 -5.72 26.06
C ASP A 13 -1.55 -5.16 27.40
N ASP A 14 -2.78 -5.52 27.80
CA ASP A 14 -3.43 -5.07 29.04
C ASP A 14 -3.12 -5.95 30.28
N GLY A 15 -2.25 -6.94 30.12
CA GLY A 15 -1.85 -7.84 31.21
C GLY A 15 -2.95 -8.83 31.67
N LYS A 16 -4.17 -8.75 31.11
CA LYS A 16 -5.28 -9.67 31.36
C LYS A 16 -5.33 -10.67 30.21
N GLY A 17 -4.53 -11.73 30.32
CA GLY A 17 -4.37 -12.71 29.27
C GLY A 17 -5.66 -13.44 28.90
N SER A 18 -6.22 -13.15 27.74
CA SER A 18 -7.10 -14.09 27.07
C SER A 18 -6.23 -15.16 26.40
N ARG A 19 -6.28 -16.36 26.94
CA ARG A 19 -5.59 -17.53 26.37
C ARG A 19 -6.39 -18.00 25.16
N ILE A 20 -5.86 -17.85 23.96
CA ILE A 20 -6.46 -18.46 22.77
C ILE A 20 -6.01 -19.92 22.76
N TRP A 21 -6.96 -20.82 22.94
CA TRP A 21 -6.73 -22.26 22.95
C TRP A 21 -7.18 -22.86 21.62
N TYR A 22 -6.27 -23.53 20.93
CA TYR A 22 -6.62 -24.37 19.80
C TYR A 22 -6.56 -25.85 20.21
N THR A 23 -7.53 -26.63 19.81
CA THR A 23 -7.41 -28.09 19.91
C THR A 23 -6.53 -28.56 18.76
N SER A 24 -5.75 -29.63 18.96
CA SER A 24 -4.93 -30.22 17.89
C SER A 24 -5.76 -30.49 16.63
N LYS A 25 -6.98 -30.99 16.79
CA LYS A 25 -7.91 -31.28 15.71
C LYS A 25 -8.30 -30.01 14.91
N LEU A 26 -8.51 -28.87 15.58
CA LEU A 26 -8.84 -27.60 14.89
C LEU A 26 -7.66 -27.09 14.06
N LEU A 27 -6.43 -27.32 14.51
CA LEU A 27 -5.22 -26.96 13.79
C LEU A 27 -4.98 -27.89 12.61
N ASP A 28 -5.17 -29.20 12.78
CA ASP A 28 -5.07 -30.20 11.72
C ASP A 28 -6.16 -30.00 10.64
N ASP A 29 -7.42 -29.72 11.06
CA ASP A 29 -8.54 -29.43 10.16
C ASP A 29 -8.38 -28.09 9.42
N THR A 30 -7.70 -27.11 10.03
CA THR A 30 -7.53 -25.76 9.45
C THR A 30 -6.31 -25.64 8.57
N TYR A 31 -5.25 -26.42 8.82
CA TYR A 31 -3.93 -26.22 8.19
C TYR A 31 -3.39 -27.45 7.46
N GLY A 32 -4.03 -28.63 7.57
CA GLY A 32 -3.63 -29.84 6.85
C GLY A 32 -2.24 -30.39 7.23
N PHE A 33 -1.65 -29.95 8.35
CA PHE A 33 -0.32 -30.35 8.81
C PHE A 33 -0.38 -31.05 10.17
N ASP A 34 0.50 -32.04 10.36
CA ASP A 34 0.76 -32.61 11.69
C ASP A 34 1.58 -31.63 12.56
N LEU A 35 0.88 -30.59 13.02
CA LEU A 35 1.44 -29.51 13.82
C LEU A 35 2.14 -30.02 15.09
N LEU A 36 1.59 -31.08 15.71
CA LEU A 36 2.16 -31.68 16.92
C LEU A 36 3.54 -32.31 16.66
N ASN A 37 3.76 -32.87 15.48
CA ASN A 37 5.07 -33.44 15.13
C ASN A 37 6.09 -32.33 14.79
N ILE A 38 5.66 -31.23 14.19
CA ILE A 38 6.54 -30.07 13.92
C ILE A 38 6.94 -29.43 15.25
N ILE A 39 6.00 -29.16 16.15
CA ILE A 39 6.26 -28.58 17.45
C ILE A 39 7.13 -29.48 18.31
N LYS A 40 6.90 -30.81 18.31
CA LYS A 40 7.75 -31.77 19.04
C LYS A 40 9.17 -31.86 18.48
N LYS A 41 9.38 -31.60 17.19
CA LYS A 41 10.72 -31.59 16.58
C LYS A 41 11.46 -30.26 16.81
N THR A 42 10.75 -29.15 16.97
CA THR A 42 11.31 -27.82 17.10
C THR A 42 11.40 -27.34 18.55
N THR A 43 10.63 -27.92 19.49
CA THR A 43 10.75 -27.59 20.93
C THR A 43 11.91 -28.38 21.56
N PRO A 44 12.82 -27.72 22.27
CA PRO A 44 13.81 -28.43 23.13
C PRO A 44 13.06 -29.32 24.13
N LYS A 45 13.57 -30.56 24.31
CA LYS A 45 13.02 -31.51 25.30
C LYS A 45 12.82 -30.83 26.63
N ALA A 46 11.60 -30.93 27.16
CA ALA A 46 11.09 -30.29 28.35
C ALA A 46 12.14 -30.11 29.44
N LYS A 47 12.40 -28.86 29.79
CA LYS A 47 13.05 -28.40 31.01
C LYS A 47 12.34 -27.16 31.57
N PRO A 48 12.63 -26.74 32.79
CA PRO A 48 11.63 -26.40 33.79
C PRO A 48 10.75 -25.22 33.38
N ARG A 49 9.62 -25.06 34.05
CA ARG A 49 8.57 -24.07 33.86
C ARG A 49 9.14 -22.67 33.60
N VAL A 50 9.36 -22.35 32.35
CA VAL A 50 9.66 -20.99 31.85
C VAL A 50 8.32 -20.24 31.82
N SER A 51 8.29 -19.00 32.23
CA SER A 51 7.08 -18.16 32.09
C SER A 51 6.69 -18.00 30.61
N ASP A 52 5.41 -17.75 30.34
CA ASP A 52 4.92 -17.57 28.98
C ASP A 52 5.68 -16.44 28.23
N SER A 53 6.19 -15.44 28.97
CA SER A 53 7.02 -14.36 28.41
C SER A 53 8.42 -14.82 28.04
N GLU A 54 9.06 -15.65 28.86
CA GLU A 54 10.38 -16.21 28.56
C GLU A 54 10.33 -17.22 27.43
N TYR A 55 9.23 -18.01 27.33
CA TYR A 55 9.02 -18.90 26.18
C TYR A 55 8.84 -18.11 24.87
N THR A 56 8.03 -17.05 24.91
CA THR A 56 7.83 -16.17 23.74
C THR A 56 9.15 -15.53 23.33
N GLU A 57 9.97 -15.09 24.26
CA GLU A 57 11.28 -14.51 23.97
C GLU A 57 12.26 -15.55 23.41
N LEU A 58 12.32 -16.74 23.99
CA LEU A 58 13.16 -17.84 23.46
C LEU A 58 12.78 -18.26 22.05
N VAL A 59 11.48 -18.20 21.73
CA VAL A 59 10.99 -18.54 20.40
C VAL A 59 11.23 -17.39 19.40
N ARG A 60 11.12 -16.12 19.84
CA ARG A 60 11.53 -14.95 19.05
C ARG A 60 13.00 -14.97 18.67
N GLN A 61 13.88 -15.41 19.59
CA GLN A 61 15.33 -15.55 19.33
C GLN A 61 15.66 -16.58 18.23
N GLN A 62 14.69 -17.45 17.87
CA GLN A 62 14.88 -18.44 16.79
C GLN A 62 14.47 -17.89 15.41
N VAL A 63 13.77 -16.76 15.35
CA VAL A 63 13.41 -16.13 14.06
C VAL A 63 14.64 -15.42 13.49
N PRO A 64 15.03 -15.72 12.25
CA PRO A 64 16.19 -15.11 11.64
C PRO A 64 16.08 -13.58 11.54
N ASP A 65 17.22 -12.87 11.70
CA ASP A 65 17.27 -11.41 11.60
C ASP A 65 16.81 -10.89 10.24
N ASN A 66 17.07 -11.65 9.19
CA ASN A 66 16.66 -11.28 7.83
C ASN A 66 15.22 -11.67 7.49
N PHE A 67 14.48 -12.30 8.41
CA PHE A 67 13.11 -12.78 8.15
C PHE A 67 12.17 -11.66 7.73
N CYS A 68 11.30 -11.97 6.76
CA CYS A 68 10.21 -11.11 6.31
C CYS A 68 8.91 -11.91 6.27
N LEU A 69 7.85 -11.37 6.89
CA LEU A 69 6.55 -12.04 6.98
C LEU A 69 5.74 -11.96 5.69
N TYR A 70 5.93 -10.91 4.88
CA TYR A 70 5.14 -10.68 3.67
C TYR A 70 5.01 -11.88 2.72
N PRO A 71 6.09 -12.59 2.34
CA PRO A 71 5.97 -13.74 1.44
C PRO A 71 5.11 -14.87 1.97
N PHE A 72 4.85 -14.89 3.27
CA PHE A 72 4.08 -15.93 3.95
C PHE A 72 2.63 -15.54 4.25
N THR A 73 2.29 -14.25 4.11
CA THR A 73 0.99 -13.76 4.57
C THR A 73 0.33 -12.78 3.62
N HIS A 74 1.06 -12.20 2.68
CA HIS A 74 0.58 -11.12 1.84
C HIS A 74 0.65 -11.48 0.36
N PHE A 75 -0.40 -11.14 -0.37
CA PHE A 75 -0.53 -11.37 -1.80
C PHE A 75 -0.94 -10.06 -2.46
N GLN A 76 -0.07 -9.51 -3.31
CA GLN A 76 -0.38 -8.35 -4.12
C GLN A 76 -0.67 -8.77 -5.55
N LEU A 77 -1.78 -8.30 -6.12
CA LEU A 77 -2.13 -8.44 -7.53
C LEU A 77 -1.96 -7.09 -8.24
N ASP A 78 -1.14 -7.05 -9.27
CA ASP A 78 -0.93 -5.86 -10.10
C ASP A 78 -1.93 -5.81 -11.28
N PRO A 79 -2.19 -4.62 -11.90
CA PRO A 79 -3.18 -4.46 -12.98
C PRO A 79 -2.90 -5.30 -14.22
N ASP A 80 -1.66 -5.70 -14.43
CA ASP A 80 -1.26 -6.58 -15.53
C ASP A 80 -1.51 -8.07 -15.26
N GLY A 81 -2.04 -8.40 -14.09
CA GLY A 81 -2.39 -9.75 -13.68
C GLY A 81 -1.27 -10.51 -12.97
N ARG A 82 -0.10 -9.91 -12.76
CA ARG A 82 1.00 -10.54 -12.04
C ARG A 82 0.82 -10.40 -10.53
N ALA A 83 1.36 -11.37 -9.78
CA ALA A 83 1.37 -11.28 -8.33
C ALA A 83 2.77 -11.02 -7.78
N ARG A 84 2.84 -10.30 -6.65
CA ARG A 84 4.04 -10.02 -5.88
C ARG A 84 3.82 -10.34 -4.40
N PRO A 85 4.88 -10.66 -3.64
CA PRO A 85 4.77 -10.80 -2.19
C PRO A 85 4.56 -9.46 -1.46
N CYS A 86 4.99 -8.34 -2.08
CA CYS A 86 4.77 -6.98 -1.58
C CYS A 86 5.14 -5.93 -2.65
N CYS A 87 4.77 -4.67 -2.43
CA CYS A 87 5.02 -3.56 -3.35
C CYS A 87 6.51 -3.20 -3.54
N LYS A 88 7.40 -3.64 -2.64
CA LYS A 88 8.84 -3.38 -2.73
C LYS A 88 9.64 -4.50 -3.42
N TYR A 89 9.04 -5.65 -3.65
CA TYR A 89 9.73 -6.78 -4.26
C TYR A 89 10.06 -6.54 -5.74
N LYS A 90 11.33 -6.67 -6.09
CA LYS A 90 11.87 -6.45 -7.46
C LYS A 90 11.43 -5.12 -8.11
N VAL A 91 11.29 -4.06 -7.30
CA VAL A 91 11.03 -2.72 -7.83
C VAL A 91 12.20 -2.28 -8.69
N GLY A 92 11.88 -1.85 -9.92
CA GLY A 92 12.89 -1.39 -10.88
C GLY A 92 13.69 -2.48 -11.59
N ASP A 93 13.38 -3.77 -11.37
CA ASP A 93 14.00 -4.88 -12.09
C ASP A 93 13.25 -5.19 -13.40
N PRO A 94 13.82 -4.84 -14.58
CA PRO A 94 13.16 -5.11 -15.87
C PRO A 94 13.00 -6.61 -16.17
N SER A 95 13.83 -7.47 -15.56
CA SER A 95 13.78 -8.92 -15.77
C SER A 95 12.55 -9.55 -15.14
N TRP A 96 11.98 -8.92 -14.09
CA TRP A 96 10.75 -9.35 -13.44
C TRP A 96 9.55 -9.42 -14.39
N GLN A 97 9.57 -8.69 -15.49
CA GLN A 97 8.42 -8.59 -16.40
C GLN A 97 8.36 -9.70 -17.45
N LYS A 98 9.41 -10.51 -17.58
CA LYS A 98 9.49 -11.58 -18.59
C LYS A 98 9.15 -12.93 -17.97
N ASP A 99 8.27 -13.65 -18.64
CA ASP A 99 7.95 -15.08 -18.37
C ASP A 99 7.40 -15.39 -16.95
N VAL A 100 6.81 -14.39 -16.28
CA VAL A 100 6.16 -14.61 -14.98
C VAL A 100 4.69 -14.97 -15.18
N PRO A 101 4.16 -15.98 -14.45
CA PRO A 101 2.73 -16.31 -14.49
C PRO A 101 1.85 -15.10 -14.18
N LYS A 102 0.71 -15.00 -14.85
CA LYS A 102 -0.23 -13.89 -14.66
C LYS A 102 -1.68 -14.30 -14.96
N LEU A 103 -2.63 -13.56 -14.41
CA LEU A 103 -4.02 -13.65 -14.79
C LEU A 103 -4.23 -13.17 -16.24
N PRO A 104 -5.19 -13.76 -16.96
CA PRO A 104 -6.05 -14.88 -16.58
C PRO A 104 -5.48 -16.26 -16.95
N GLU A 105 -4.25 -16.34 -17.49
CA GLU A 105 -3.65 -17.58 -17.99
C GLU A 105 -3.51 -18.65 -16.88
N VAL A 106 -3.31 -18.21 -15.65
CA VAL A 106 -3.29 -19.05 -14.44
C VAL A 106 -4.30 -18.53 -13.43
N ASN A 107 -4.55 -19.23 -12.33
CA ASN A 107 -5.42 -18.80 -11.25
C ASN A 107 -4.63 -18.16 -10.10
N ILE A 108 -5.31 -17.61 -9.08
CA ILE A 108 -4.66 -16.92 -7.95
C ILE A 108 -3.87 -17.87 -7.04
N GLU A 109 -4.23 -19.15 -6.96
CA GLU A 109 -3.49 -20.14 -6.21
C GLU A 109 -2.16 -20.48 -6.91
N ASP A 110 -2.18 -20.64 -8.22
CA ASP A 110 -0.94 -20.81 -9.02
C ASP A 110 0.00 -19.62 -8.86
N LEU A 111 -0.56 -18.39 -8.78
CA LEU A 111 0.23 -17.18 -8.52
C LEU A 111 0.80 -17.17 -7.09
N TRP A 112 0.05 -17.62 -6.08
CA TRP A 112 0.53 -17.73 -4.70
C TRP A 112 1.61 -18.80 -4.54
N GLU A 113 1.50 -19.88 -5.31
CA GLU A 113 2.42 -21.02 -5.32
C GLU A 113 3.49 -20.92 -6.42
N GLN A 114 3.63 -19.78 -7.10
CA GLN A 114 4.64 -19.60 -8.13
C GLN A 114 6.07 -19.78 -7.56
N GLU A 115 6.99 -20.17 -8.42
CA GLU A 115 8.37 -20.53 -8.05
C GLU A 115 9.10 -19.38 -7.36
N ASP A 116 8.86 -18.14 -7.79
CA ASP A 116 9.45 -16.93 -7.19
C ASP A 116 9.06 -16.77 -5.71
N PHE A 117 7.79 -17.05 -5.37
CA PHE A 117 7.32 -16.96 -3.98
C PHE A 117 7.90 -18.09 -3.13
N LYS A 118 7.96 -19.32 -3.67
CA LYS A 118 8.55 -20.48 -2.99
C LYS A 118 10.02 -20.23 -2.70
N ASN A 119 10.79 -19.83 -3.70
CA ASN A 119 12.21 -19.51 -3.55
C ASN A 119 12.44 -18.38 -2.54
N LEU A 120 11.59 -17.37 -2.56
CA LEU A 120 11.71 -16.25 -1.61
C LEU A 120 11.42 -16.70 -0.18
N ARG A 121 10.39 -17.51 0.05
CA ARG A 121 10.09 -18.11 1.36
C ARG A 121 11.26 -18.94 1.86
N ASP A 122 11.82 -19.81 1.01
CA ASP A 122 12.96 -20.67 1.34
C ASP A 122 14.20 -19.85 1.72
N GLN A 123 14.50 -18.78 0.99
CA GLN A 123 15.64 -17.90 1.30
C GLN A 123 15.47 -17.25 2.68
N PHE A 124 14.27 -16.75 3.01
CA PHE A 124 14.03 -16.17 4.34
C PHE A 124 14.11 -17.21 5.46
N LEU A 125 13.60 -18.43 5.24
CA LEU A 125 13.74 -19.53 6.22
C LEU A 125 15.19 -19.93 6.45
N LYS A 126 16.08 -19.76 5.46
CA LYS A 126 17.52 -19.98 5.55
C LYS A 126 18.31 -18.76 6.05
N ASN A 127 17.65 -17.71 6.50
CA ASN A 127 18.27 -16.45 6.92
C ASN A 127 19.08 -15.75 5.81
N GLU A 128 18.74 -15.97 4.55
CA GLU A 128 19.37 -15.30 3.42
C GLU A 128 18.83 -13.86 3.23
N ARG A 129 19.54 -13.06 2.43
CA ARG A 129 19.12 -11.72 2.01
C ARG A 129 18.76 -11.74 0.52
N PRO A 130 17.49 -12.00 0.15
CA PRO A 130 17.08 -12.07 -1.25
C PRO A 130 17.39 -10.79 -2.02
N THR A 131 17.97 -10.93 -3.21
CA THR A 131 18.31 -9.78 -4.08
C THR A 131 17.07 -9.02 -4.54
N GLY A 132 15.93 -9.70 -4.72
CA GLY A 132 14.66 -9.08 -5.05
C GLY A 132 14.11 -8.12 -3.97
N CYS A 133 14.65 -8.19 -2.74
CA CYS A 133 14.29 -7.33 -1.61
C CYS A 133 15.26 -6.15 -1.43
N LYS A 134 16.06 -5.82 -2.45
CA LYS A 134 17.12 -4.79 -2.39
C LYS A 134 16.62 -3.45 -1.83
N ALA A 135 15.41 -3.03 -2.17
CA ALA A 135 14.84 -1.77 -1.68
C ALA A 135 14.79 -1.70 -0.14
N CYS A 136 14.40 -2.80 0.53
CA CYS A 136 14.40 -2.86 2.00
C CYS A 136 15.83 -2.90 2.56
N TRP A 137 16.73 -3.66 1.93
CA TRP A 137 18.11 -3.75 2.38
C TRP A 137 18.85 -2.42 2.26
N ASP A 138 18.58 -1.64 1.22
CA ASP A 138 19.18 -0.31 1.04
C ASP A 138 18.64 0.68 2.09
N GLU A 139 17.33 0.65 2.38
CA GLU A 139 16.73 1.45 3.45
C GLU A 139 17.36 1.14 4.80
N GLU A 140 17.48 -0.14 5.15
CA GLU A 140 18.08 -0.59 6.41
C GLU A 140 19.56 -0.23 6.52
N ALA A 141 20.32 -0.35 5.42
CA ALA A 141 21.72 0.07 5.37
C ALA A 141 21.87 1.60 5.56
N ALA A 142 20.90 2.38 5.14
CA ALA A 142 20.83 3.83 5.37
C ALA A 142 20.28 4.21 6.76
N GLY A 143 19.99 3.24 7.64
CA GLY A 143 19.41 3.48 8.96
C GLY A 143 17.93 3.88 8.93
N ILE A 144 17.25 3.66 7.80
CA ILE A 144 15.82 3.94 7.62
C ILE A 144 15.04 2.65 7.90
N PRO A 145 14.01 2.66 8.77
CA PRO A 145 13.16 1.49 8.96
C PRO A 145 12.49 1.09 7.66
N SER A 146 12.84 -0.10 7.16
CA SER A 146 12.20 -0.64 5.95
C SER A 146 10.79 -1.14 6.24
N MET A 147 9.99 -1.33 5.19
CA MET A 147 8.67 -1.95 5.29
C MET A 147 8.74 -3.33 6.00
N ARG A 148 9.83 -4.09 5.79
CA ARG A 148 10.08 -5.36 6.47
C ARG A 148 10.24 -5.22 7.98
N LEU A 149 10.78 -4.12 8.48
CA LEU A 149 11.08 -3.89 9.90
C LEU A 149 9.95 -3.18 10.64
N THR A 150 8.94 -2.65 9.96
CA THR A 150 7.82 -2.03 10.65
C THR A 150 7.01 -3.07 11.42
N ARG A 151 6.46 -2.67 12.57
CA ARG A 151 5.68 -3.56 13.45
C ARG A 151 4.52 -4.22 12.72
N GLU A 152 3.94 -3.55 11.75
CA GLU A 152 2.77 -4.02 11.01
C GLU A 152 3.14 -5.00 9.90
N SER A 153 4.34 -4.90 9.36
CA SER A 153 4.76 -5.60 8.16
C SER A 153 5.61 -6.84 8.39
N GLY A 154 6.19 -7.02 9.58
CA GLY A 154 6.61 -8.35 9.91
C GLY A 154 8.06 -8.73 9.72
N GLY A 155 8.97 -7.96 10.28
CA GLY A 155 10.29 -8.47 10.67
C GLY A 155 10.17 -9.46 11.83
N LYS A 156 11.29 -9.96 12.33
CA LYS A 156 11.34 -10.93 13.44
C LYS A 156 10.57 -10.49 14.70
N GLU A 157 10.41 -9.18 14.89
CA GLU A 157 9.68 -8.59 16.02
C GLU A 157 8.14 -8.65 15.87
N HIS A 158 7.65 -9.03 14.67
CA HIS A 158 6.22 -9.15 14.47
C HIS A 158 5.65 -10.31 15.30
N PRO A 159 4.50 -10.14 15.99
CA PRO A 159 3.95 -11.18 16.86
C PRO A 159 3.72 -12.53 16.18
N HIS A 160 3.50 -12.52 14.86
CA HIS A 160 3.29 -13.73 14.06
C HIS A 160 4.57 -14.29 13.39
N ALA A 161 5.71 -13.57 13.45
CA ALA A 161 6.93 -13.99 12.76
C ALA A 161 7.37 -15.41 13.15
N THR A 162 7.38 -15.70 14.43
CA THR A 162 7.70 -17.02 14.96
C THR A 162 6.78 -18.12 14.43
N PHE A 163 5.48 -17.84 14.41
CA PHE A 163 4.49 -18.80 13.94
C PHE A 163 4.75 -19.16 12.47
N PHE A 164 4.91 -18.16 11.60
CA PHE A 164 5.10 -18.38 10.16
C PHE A 164 6.50 -18.87 9.80
N HIS A 165 7.51 -18.58 10.62
CA HIS A 165 8.83 -19.15 10.45
C HIS A 165 8.82 -20.68 10.61
N HIS A 166 8.00 -21.19 11.55
CA HIS A 166 7.90 -22.62 11.80
C HIS A 166 6.79 -23.32 11.02
N ILE A 167 5.74 -22.59 10.62
CA ILE A 167 4.53 -23.16 10.01
C ILE A 167 4.08 -22.25 8.85
N PRO A 168 4.63 -22.43 7.65
CA PRO A 168 4.15 -21.73 6.47
C PRO A 168 2.64 -21.95 6.27
N ARG A 169 1.90 -20.88 5.97
CA ARG A 169 0.47 -20.97 5.69
C ARG A 169 0.21 -21.35 4.23
N PRO A 170 -0.79 -22.18 3.97
CA PRO A 170 -1.19 -22.49 2.60
C PRO A 170 -1.82 -21.28 1.88
N TYR A 171 -2.41 -20.30 2.62
CA TYR A 171 -3.16 -19.19 2.06
C TYR A 171 -2.72 -17.83 2.63
N PRO A 172 -2.85 -16.74 1.85
CA PRO A 172 -2.54 -15.38 2.33
C PRO A 172 -3.54 -14.94 3.42
N LYS A 173 -3.09 -13.98 4.25
CA LYS A 173 -3.91 -13.26 5.23
C LYS A 173 -4.34 -11.89 4.76
N SER A 174 -3.56 -11.30 3.88
CA SER A 174 -3.76 -9.96 3.35
C SER A 174 -3.68 -9.99 1.84
N LEU A 175 -4.64 -9.33 1.19
CA LEU A 175 -4.68 -9.17 -0.25
C LEU A 175 -4.57 -7.67 -0.58
N ASP A 176 -3.55 -7.27 -1.35
CA ASP A 176 -3.43 -5.97 -2.01
C ASP A 176 -3.87 -6.12 -3.46
N LEU A 177 -5.02 -5.56 -3.81
CA LEU A 177 -5.68 -5.79 -5.08
C LEU A 177 -5.68 -4.53 -5.94
N LYS A 178 -4.91 -4.57 -7.03
CA LYS A 178 -4.94 -3.59 -8.12
C LYS A 178 -5.58 -4.28 -9.33
N LEU A 179 -6.90 -4.38 -9.31
CA LEU A 179 -7.68 -5.20 -10.25
C LEU A 179 -7.56 -4.74 -11.70
N SER A 180 -7.39 -3.42 -11.90
CA SER A 180 -7.14 -2.82 -13.22
C SER A 180 -6.50 -1.43 -13.10
N ASN A 181 -6.15 -0.81 -14.25
CA ASN A 181 -5.75 0.60 -14.30
C ASN A 181 -6.93 1.53 -14.66
N LEU A 182 -8.18 1.06 -14.57
CA LEU A 182 -9.35 1.88 -14.82
C LEU A 182 -9.40 3.05 -13.83
N CYS A 183 -9.32 4.27 -14.33
CA CYS A 183 -9.33 5.50 -13.54
C CYS A 183 -9.94 6.63 -14.34
N ASN A 184 -10.71 7.50 -13.70
CA ASN A 184 -11.28 8.70 -14.30
C ASN A 184 -10.33 9.91 -14.30
N LEU A 185 -9.20 9.83 -13.58
CA LEU A 185 -8.22 10.91 -13.48
C LEU A 185 -6.92 10.61 -14.23
N LYS A 186 -6.17 11.67 -14.56
CA LYS A 186 -4.80 11.61 -15.10
C LYS A 186 -3.87 12.53 -14.30
N CYS A 187 -3.62 12.15 -13.05
CA CYS A 187 -2.80 12.90 -12.11
C CYS A 187 -1.36 13.08 -12.63
N ARG A 188 -0.73 14.23 -12.34
CA ARG A 188 0.62 14.57 -12.84
C ARG A 188 1.69 13.56 -12.43
N ILE A 189 1.61 13.05 -11.21
CA ILE A 189 2.56 12.07 -10.66
C ILE A 189 2.18 10.61 -10.96
N CYS A 190 1.14 10.36 -11.75
CA CYS A 190 0.68 9.02 -12.11
C CYS A 190 1.27 8.56 -13.45
N THR A 191 1.02 7.31 -13.81
CA THR A 191 1.51 6.67 -15.04
C THR A 191 0.38 5.92 -15.77
N PRO A 192 0.54 5.59 -17.05
CA PRO A 192 -0.40 4.76 -17.80
C PRO A 192 -0.61 3.37 -17.22
N PHE A 193 0.36 2.87 -16.46
CA PHE A 193 0.24 1.59 -15.76
C PHE A 193 -0.90 1.59 -14.73
N LEU A 194 -1.20 2.76 -14.14
CA LEU A 194 -2.20 2.96 -13.10
C LEU A 194 -3.37 3.88 -13.52
N SER A 195 -3.43 4.36 -14.77
CA SER A 195 -4.56 5.19 -15.23
C SER A 195 -4.81 5.09 -16.73
N THR A 196 -6.04 4.67 -17.07
CA THR A 196 -6.52 4.64 -18.45
C THR A 196 -6.59 6.02 -19.08
N GLN A 197 -6.79 7.10 -18.33
CA GLN A 197 -6.86 8.47 -18.85
C GLN A 197 -5.50 8.97 -19.35
N TRP A 198 -4.41 8.45 -18.80
CA TRP A 198 -3.07 8.73 -19.31
C TRP A 198 -2.81 8.15 -20.70
N MET A 199 -3.42 7.00 -21.01
CA MET A 199 -3.15 6.31 -22.28
C MET A 199 -3.53 7.15 -23.48
N LYS A 200 -4.72 7.78 -23.46
CA LYS A 200 -5.15 8.66 -24.54
C LYS A 200 -4.16 9.80 -24.76
N GLU A 201 -3.74 10.45 -23.67
CA GLU A 201 -2.81 11.59 -23.76
C GLU A 201 -1.45 11.18 -24.33
N ILE A 202 -0.93 10.01 -23.94
CA ILE A 202 0.34 9.48 -24.48
C ILE A 202 0.24 9.17 -25.96
N ILE A 203 -0.87 8.56 -26.39
CA ILE A 203 -1.11 8.26 -27.81
C ILE A 203 -1.18 9.56 -28.62
N ASP A 204 -1.97 10.52 -28.16
CA ASP A 204 -2.16 11.80 -28.85
C ASP A 204 -0.87 12.62 -28.93
N LEU A 205 -0.04 12.58 -27.88
CA LEU A 205 1.25 13.27 -27.81
C LEU A 205 2.42 12.48 -28.43
N GLN A 206 2.20 11.25 -28.87
CA GLN A 206 3.22 10.34 -29.39
C GLN A 206 4.44 10.18 -28.46
N VAL A 207 4.19 10.15 -27.17
CA VAL A 207 5.24 10.01 -26.14
C VAL A 207 5.60 8.52 -26.01
N HIS A 208 6.81 8.15 -26.43
CA HIS A 208 7.28 6.77 -26.41
C HIS A 208 8.09 6.37 -25.17
N ASP A 209 8.49 7.31 -24.36
CA ASP A 209 9.35 7.09 -23.18
C ASP A 209 8.60 6.57 -21.95
N MET A 210 7.28 6.44 -22.01
CA MET A 210 6.45 5.97 -20.90
C MET A 210 6.05 4.49 -20.98
N GLY A 211 6.66 3.73 -21.88
CA GLY A 211 6.45 2.28 -22.01
C GLY A 211 5.51 1.88 -23.16
N ASP A 212 5.24 0.58 -23.27
CA ASP A 212 4.41 0.02 -24.33
C ASP A 212 2.91 0.28 -24.09
N VAL A 213 2.32 1.13 -24.91
CA VAL A 213 0.90 1.48 -24.87
C VAL A 213 -0.02 0.25 -24.99
N LYS A 214 0.35 -0.74 -25.82
CA LYS A 214 -0.46 -1.96 -25.98
C LYS A 214 -0.51 -2.77 -24.67
N SER A 215 0.61 -2.85 -23.98
CA SER A 215 0.69 -3.49 -22.67
C SER A 215 -0.23 -2.81 -21.65
N PHE A 216 -0.24 -1.47 -21.61
CA PHE A 216 -1.09 -0.73 -20.67
C PHE A 216 -2.58 -0.77 -21.02
N THR A 217 -2.93 -0.90 -22.32
CA THR A 217 -4.33 -1.06 -22.74
C THR A 217 -4.95 -2.33 -22.17
N SER A 218 -4.19 -3.42 -22.10
CA SER A 218 -4.66 -4.69 -21.53
C SER A 218 -4.95 -4.59 -20.03
N ASN A 219 -4.35 -3.62 -19.33
CA ASN A 219 -4.51 -3.43 -17.88
C ASN A 219 -5.84 -2.74 -17.52
N ALA A 220 -6.56 -2.16 -18.49
CA ALA A 220 -7.90 -1.62 -18.26
C ALA A 220 -8.94 -2.72 -18.03
N ARG A 221 -8.63 -3.93 -18.39
CA ARG A 221 -9.48 -5.10 -18.26
C ARG A 221 -9.23 -5.76 -16.91
N GLU A 222 -10.30 -5.98 -16.18
CA GLU A 222 -10.26 -6.73 -14.93
C GLU A 222 -10.11 -8.23 -15.26
N LYS A 223 -9.03 -8.83 -14.76
CA LYS A 223 -8.61 -10.19 -15.18
C LYS A 223 -8.95 -11.28 -14.16
N PHE A 224 -9.35 -10.86 -12.96
CA PHE A 224 -9.63 -11.81 -11.89
C PHE A 224 -10.78 -12.76 -12.24
N SER A 225 -11.90 -12.21 -12.71
CA SER A 225 -13.10 -12.99 -13.07
C SER A 225 -12.99 -13.73 -14.41
N GLU A 226 -11.96 -13.44 -15.21
CA GLU A 226 -11.75 -14.16 -16.47
C GLU A 226 -11.27 -15.60 -16.26
N ASN A 227 -10.66 -15.89 -15.09
CA ASN A 227 -10.39 -17.27 -14.69
C ASN A 227 -11.48 -17.74 -13.71
N PRO A 228 -12.38 -18.66 -14.13
CA PRO A 228 -13.53 -19.08 -13.31
C PRO A 228 -13.15 -19.73 -11.97
N SER A 229 -11.95 -20.29 -11.88
CA SER A 229 -11.46 -20.93 -10.65
C SER A 229 -11.20 -19.95 -9.52
N ASN A 230 -10.94 -18.66 -9.84
CA ASN A 230 -10.56 -17.67 -8.84
C ASN A 230 -11.65 -17.43 -7.79
N ASP A 231 -12.92 -17.52 -8.16
CA ASP A 231 -14.02 -17.37 -7.21
C ASP A 231 -14.01 -18.46 -6.16
N GLU A 232 -13.87 -19.72 -6.58
CA GLU A 232 -13.84 -20.86 -5.67
C GLU A 232 -12.59 -20.87 -4.79
N ILE A 233 -11.45 -20.48 -5.35
CA ILE A 233 -10.20 -20.32 -4.59
C ILE A 233 -10.37 -19.20 -3.55
N LEU A 234 -10.94 -18.06 -3.94
CA LEU A 234 -11.17 -16.95 -3.02
C LEU A 234 -12.13 -17.34 -1.88
N LYS A 235 -13.17 -18.15 -2.16
CA LYS A 235 -14.05 -18.70 -1.11
C LYS A 235 -13.27 -19.57 -0.11
N GLN A 236 -12.29 -20.35 -0.58
CA GLN A 236 -11.42 -21.15 0.29
C GLN A 236 -10.48 -20.26 1.12
N TRP A 237 -9.98 -19.17 0.56
CA TRP A 237 -9.10 -18.22 1.25
C TRP A 237 -9.86 -17.32 2.23
N ALA A 238 -11.11 -16.99 1.95
CA ALA A 238 -11.93 -16.02 2.68
C ALA A 238 -11.92 -16.20 4.21
N PRO A 239 -11.98 -17.42 4.79
CA PRO A 239 -11.91 -17.61 6.24
C PRO A 239 -10.57 -17.20 6.86
N THR A 240 -9.51 -17.07 6.07
CA THR A 240 -8.16 -16.71 6.55
C THR A 240 -7.80 -15.26 6.32
N ILE A 241 -8.58 -14.52 5.53
CA ILE A 241 -8.30 -13.13 5.19
C ILE A 241 -8.63 -12.23 6.38
N ASP A 242 -7.61 -11.54 6.88
CA ASP A 242 -7.72 -10.56 7.95
C ASP A 242 -7.75 -9.13 7.38
N TYR A 243 -7.27 -8.91 6.12
CA TYR A 243 -7.12 -7.60 5.54
C TYR A 243 -7.25 -7.59 4.02
N LEU A 244 -8.00 -6.63 3.49
CA LEU A 244 -8.13 -6.38 2.05
C LEU A 244 -7.74 -4.93 1.75
N GLU A 245 -6.83 -4.75 0.82
CA GLU A 245 -6.36 -3.47 0.36
C GLU A 245 -6.70 -3.28 -1.11
N PHE A 246 -7.31 -2.16 -1.44
CA PHE A 246 -7.72 -1.84 -2.81
C PHE A 246 -6.98 -0.59 -3.30
N TYR A 247 -6.16 -0.80 -4.32
CA TYR A 247 -5.35 0.23 -4.95
C TYR A 247 -5.46 0.17 -6.48
N GLY A 248 -4.63 0.97 -7.14
CA GLY A 248 -4.45 0.97 -8.60
C GLY A 248 -5.67 1.51 -9.33
N GLY A 249 -5.53 2.28 -10.40
CA GLY A 249 -6.63 3.00 -11.00
C GLY A 249 -7.45 3.79 -9.96
N GLU A 250 -8.77 3.68 -10.07
CA GLU A 250 -9.70 4.06 -9.00
C GLU A 250 -10.45 2.80 -8.55
N PRO A 251 -10.24 2.33 -7.30
CA PRO A 251 -10.83 1.07 -6.83
C PRO A 251 -12.35 1.02 -6.93
N LEU A 252 -13.02 2.16 -6.67
CA LEU A 252 -14.48 2.26 -6.65
C LEU A 252 -15.12 2.33 -8.05
N MET A 253 -14.32 2.25 -9.11
CA MET A 253 -14.79 2.07 -10.49
C MET A 253 -14.78 0.62 -10.95
N GLN A 254 -14.21 -0.30 -10.17
CA GLN A 254 -13.95 -1.67 -10.58
C GLN A 254 -15.09 -2.59 -10.20
N GLN A 255 -15.60 -3.38 -11.14
CA GLN A 255 -16.74 -4.28 -10.90
C GLN A 255 -16.36 -5.50 -10.05
N GLU A 256 -15.14 -6.00 -10.22
CA GLU A 256 -14.64 -7.14 -9.44
C GLU A 256 -14.49 -6.82 -7.94
N HIS A 257 -14.31 -5.56 -7.58
CA HIS A 257 -14.29 -5.09 -6.19
C HIS A 257 -15.54 -5.54 -5.41
N ASP A 258 -16.74 -5.25 -5.94
CA ASP A 258 -18.01 -5.61 -5.30
C ASP A 258 -18.15 -7.14 -5.18
N LYS A 259 -17.77 -7.86 -6.21
CA LYS A 259 -17.82 -9.32 -6.23
C LYS A 259 -16.93 -9.92 -5.15
N ILE A 260 -15.69 -9.44 -5.02
CA ILE A 260 -14.75 -9.89 -4.00
C ILE A 260 -15.31 -9.62 -2.60
N LEU A 261 -15.82 -8.42 -2.34
CA LEU A 261 -16.43 -8.09 -1.05
C LEU A 261 -17.63 -8.98 -0.71
N ARG A 262 -18.48 -9.32 -1.69
CA ARG A 262 -19.60 -10.25 -1.48
C ARG A 262 -19.11 -11.66 -1.11
N ILE A 263 -18.07 -12.15 -1.78
CA ILE A 263 -17.47 -13.46 -1.43
C ILE A 263 -16.93 -13.45 0.01
N ILE A 264 -16.20 -12.38 0.39
CA ILE A 264 -15.68 -12.27 1.76
C ILE A 264 -16.80 -12.11 2.80
N ASN A 265 -17.87 -11.40 2.47
CA ASN A 265 -19.04 -11.28 3.36
C ASN A 265 -19.72 -12.63 3.59
N GLU A 266 -19.86 -13.45 2.56
CA GLU A 266 -20.58 -14.71 2.63
C GLU A 266 -19.73 -15.87 3.19
N PHE A 267 -18.48 -16.00 2.76
CA PHE A 267 -17.60 -17.13 3.06
C PHE A 267 -16.49 -16.82 4.06
N GLY A 268 -16.23 -15.56 4.35
CA GLY A 268 -15.15 -15.10 5.22
C GLY A 268 -15.60 -14.77 6.65
N LYS A 269 -14.82 -13.87 7.26
CA LYS A 269 -15.04 -13.35 8.62
C LYS A 269 -15.06 -11.82 8.61
N PRO A 270 -16.04 -11.18 7.97
CA PRO A 270 -16.01 -9.72 7.77
C PRO A 270 -15.85 -8.94 9.07
N LYS A 271 -16.44 -9.39 10.18
CA LYS A 271 -16.27 -8.78 11.52
C LYS A 271 -14.82 -8.80 12.05
N ASN A 272 -13.94 -9.60 11.47
CA ASN A 272 -12.52 -9.68 11.80
C ASN A 272 -11.63 -9.10 10.68
N THR A 273 -12.20 -8.82 9.51
CA THR A 273 -11.48 -8.36 8.31
C THR A 273 -11.52 -6.85 8.21
N GLY A 274 -10.36 -6.22 8.10
CA GLY A 274 -10.22 -4.80 7.78
C GLY A 274 -10.21 -4.54 6.28
N LEU A 275 -10.75 -3.40 5.86
CA LEU A 275 -10.69 -2.90 4.49
C LEU A 275 -9.84 -1.62 4.44
N TYR A 276 -9.06 -1.48 3.37
CA TYR A 276 -8.22 -0.30 3.17
C TYR A 276 -8.26 0.15 1.71
N TYR A 277 -8.52 1.43 1.51
CA TYR A 277 -8.66 2.03 0.19
C TYR A 277 -7.78 3.25 0.04
N ASN A 278 -7.12 3.36 -1.12
CA ASN A 278 -6.64 4.64 -1.61
C ASN A 278 -7.53 5.06 -2.78
N THR A 279 -8.35 6.09 -2.56
CA THR A 279 -9.27 6.62 -3.55
C THR A 279 -8.96 8.06 -3.92
N ASN A 280 -9.29 8.45 -5.14
CA ASN A 280 -9.19 9.84 -5.57
C ASN A 280 -10.31 10.75 -5.03
N GLY A 281 -11.31 10.17 -4.35
CA GLY A 281 -12.40 10.87 -3.70
C GLY A 281 -13.50 11.37 -4.64
N THR A 282 -13.44 11.07 -5.94
CA THR A 282 -14.46 11.52 -6.91
C THR A 282 -15.73 10.70 -6.88
N ILE A 283 -15.70 9.53 -6.22
CA ILE A 283 -16.86 8.61 -6.15
C ILE A 283 -17.27 8.45 -4.70
N CYS A 284 -18.57 8.60 -4.45
CA CYS A 284 -19.19 8.31 -3.17
C CYS A 284 -20.57 7.72 -3.41
N ASP A 285 -20.63 6.39 -3.55
CA ASP A 285 -21.86 5.66 -3.76
C ASP A 285 -22.35 5.02 -2.45
N GLU A 286 -23.62 5.16 -2.17
CA GLU A 286 -24.26 4.66 -0.95
C GLU A 286 -24.26 3.13 -0.87
N ASP A 287 -24.25 2.44 -2.00
CA ASP A 287 -24.25 0.97 -2.03
C ASP A 287 -22.96 0.37 -1.50
N PHE A 288 -21.82 1.07 -1.60
CA PHE A 288 -20.58 0.64 -0.96
C PHE A 288 -20.71 0.58 0.57
N PHE A 289 -21.41 1.54 1.19
CA PHE A 289 -21.56 1.55 2.64
C PHE A 289 -22.37 0.36 3.14
N LYS A 290 -23.34 -0.11 2.37
CA LYS A 290 -24.08 -1.35 2.67
C LYS A 290 -23.17 -2.57 2.62
N LEU A 291 -22.26 -2.62 1.64
CA LEU A 291 -21.29 -3.70 1.50
C LEU A 291 -20.22 -3.66 2.61
N TRP A 292 -19.82 -2.47 3.05
CA TRP A 292 -18.79 -2.26 4.07
C TRP A 292 -19.30 -2.47 5.50
N ALA A 293 -20.57 -2.29 5.76
CA ALA A 293 -21.15 -2.35 7.11
C ALA A 293 -20.82 -3.62 7.91
N PRO A 294 -20.70 -4.83 7.32
CA PRO A 294 -20.34 -6.03 8.05
C PRO A 294 -18.88 -6.11 8.47
N PHE A 295 -17.98 -5.29 7.89
CA PHE A 295 -16.53 -5.40 8.12
C PHE A 295 -16.11 -4.77 9.45
N LYS A 296 -15.00 -5.27 9.99
CA LYS A 296 -14.41 -4.82 11.26
C LYS A 296 -14.13 -3.32 11.24
N GLU A 297 -13.53 -2.85 10.17
CA GLU A 297 -13.07 -1.48 9.99
C GLU A 297 -12.88 -1.20 8.49
N VAL A 298 -13.17 0.02 8.08
CA VAL A 298 -12.94 0.51 6.71
C VAL A 298 -12.10 1.76 6.76
N THR A 299 -10.87 1.68 6.32
CA THR A 299 -9.98 2.84 6.17
C THR A 299 -10.07 3.38 4.75
N ILE A 300 -10.43 4.64 4.61
CA ILE A 300 -10.45 5.37 3.35
C ILE A 300 -9.39 6.47 3.38
N ASN A 301 -8.39 6.33 2.52
CA ASN A 301 -7.38 7.36 2.32
C ASN A 301 -7.72 8.15 1.06
N PHE A 302 -8.13 9.38 1.25
CA PHE A 302 -8.35 10.32 0.15
C PHE A 302 -7.01 10.82 -0.37
N SER A 303 -6.73 10.53 -1.62
CA SER A 303 -5.52 10.99 -2.31
C SER A 303 -5.64 12.49 -2.63
N ILE A 304 -5.22 13.35 -1.73
CA ILE A 304 -5.33 14.82 -1.83
C ILE A 304 -3.94 15.43 -1.67
N ASP A 305 -3.40 16.02 -2.74
CA ASP A 305 -2.04 16.58 -2.74
C ASP A 305 -2.01 18.09 -2.52
N ASP A 306 -3.12 18.79 -2.74
CA ASP A 306 -3.27 20.25 -2.57
C ASP A 306 -4.76 20.61 -2.48
N ILE A 307 -5.11 21.89 -2.57
CA ILE A 307 -6.47 22.42 -2.52
C ILE A 307 -6.81 23.29 -3.75
N GLY A 308 -8.09 23.44 -4.04
CA GLY A 308 -8.58 24.35 -5.09
C GLY A 308 -8.02 24.05 -6.48
N SER A 309 -7.64 25.11 -7.20
CA SER A 309 -7.08 25.00 -8.55
C SER A 309 -5.77 24.22 -8.61
N ARG A 310 -4.94 24.25 -7.56
CA ARG A 310 -3.70 23.49 -7.47
C ARG A 310 -3.99 21.97 -7.36
N PHE A 311 -5.03 21.58 -6.66
CA PHE A 311 -5.51 20.19 -6.63
C PHE A 311 -5.99 19.75 -8.02
N GLU A 312 -6.86 20.54 -8.69
CA GLU A 312 -7.38 20.21 -10.03
C GLU A 312 -6.29 20.13 -11.10
N TYR A 313 -5.25 20.97 -10.99
CA TYR A 313 -4.08 20.91 -11.87
C TYR A 313 -3.29 19.60 -11.69
N GLN A 314 -3.03 19.24 -10.43
CA GLN A 314 -2.27 18.02 -10.10
C GLN A 314 -3.07 16.75 -10.41
N ARG A 315 -4.37 16.77 -10.16
CA ARG A 315 -5.30 15.67 -10.35
C ARG A 315 -6.31 15.96 -11.46
N LYS A 316 -5.78 16.11 -12.68
CA LYS A 316 -6.59 16.47 -13.86
C LYS A 316 -7.80 15.58 -14.03
N ASN A 317 -8.93 16.18 -14.32
CA ASN A 317 -10.32 15.69 -14.38
C ASN A 317 -11.03 15.63 -13.02
N ALA A 318 -10.38 15.83 -11.89
CA ALA A 318 -11.06 16.03 -10.62
C ALA A 318 -11.61 17.46 -10.52
N LYS A 319 -12.68 17.63 -9.72
CA LYS A 319 -13.24 18.89 -9.30
C LYS A 319 -13.14 19.01 -7.79
N TRP A 320 -12.48 20.06 -7.32
CA TRP A 320 -12.21 20.22 -5.90
C TRP A 320 -13.48 20.27 -5.05
N ASP A 321 -14.48 21.04 -5.48
CA ASP A 321 -15.75 21.19 -4.75
C ASP A 321 -16.51 19.86 -4.65
N GLU A 322 -16.48 19.03 -5.73
CA GLU A 322 -17.09 17.69 -5.73
C GLU A 322 -16.40 16.75 -4.74
N VAL A 323 -15.06 16.77 -4.71
CA VAL A 323 -14.29 15.92 -3.78
C VAL A 323 -14.53 16.34 -2.33
N GLN A 324 -14.59 17.65 -2.04
CA GLN A 324 -14.93 18.14 -0.71
C GLN A 324 -16.34 17.68 -0.27
N ALA A 325 -17.32 17.81 -1.16
CA ALA A 325 -18.69 17.36 -0.89
C ALA A 325 -18.72 15.83 -0.62
N ASN A 326 -17.95 15.05 -1.38
CA ASN A 326 -17.85 13.61 -1.17
C ASN A 326 -17.23 13.27 0.19
N ILE A 327 -16.16 13.96 0.62
CA ILE A 327 -15.56 13.73 1.96
C ILE A 327 -16.60 13.91 3.07
N ILE A 328 -17.44 14.94 2.97
CA ILE A 328 -18.53 15.17 3.93
C ILE A 328 -19.55 14.04 3.85
N LYS A 329 -19.98 13.68 2.64
CA LYS A 329 -20.93 12.59 2.39
C LYS A 329 -20.44 11.25 2.93
N TYR A 330 -19.14 10.95 2.84
CA TYR A 330 -18.54 9.75 3.44
C TYR A 330 -18.78 9.69 4.95
N LYS A 331 -18.58 10.81 5.67
CA LYS A 331 -18.86 10.88 7.11
C LYS A 331 -20.33 10.64 7.43
N GLU A 332 -21.24 11.26 6.69
CA GLU A 332 -22.68 11.11 6.87
C GLU A 332 -23.15 9.67 6.62
N LEU A 333 -22.70 9.07 5.53
CA LEU A 333 -23.08 7.70 5.16
C LEU A 333 -22.44 6.66 6.11
N ALA A 334 -21.24 6.90 6.61
CA ALA A 334 -20.63 6.03 7.62
C ALA A 334 -21.49 5.95 8.89
N VAL A 335 -21.99 7.08 9.36
CA VAL A 335 -22.94 7.13 10.49
C VAL A 335 -24.27 6.46 10.12
N LYS A 336 -24.85 6.79 8.97
CA LYS A 336 -26.13 6.23 8.50
C LYS A 336 -26.12 4.71 8.45
N TYR A 337 -25.04 4.11 7.95
CA TYR A 337 -24.91 2.66 7.78
C TYR A 337 -24.16 1.95 8.89
N ASN A 338 -23.79 2.68 9.96
CA ASN A 338 -23.01 2.18 11.08
C ASN A 338 -21.70 1.47 10.64
N VAL A 339 -20.98 2.08 9.70
CA VAL A 339 -19.68 1.61 9.24
C VAL A 339 -18.61 2.14 10.19
N ASN A 340 -17.82 1.25 10.79
CA ASN A 340 -16.62 1.65 11.54
C ASN A 340 -15.58 2.18 10.56
N MET A 341 -15.56 3.49 10.30
CA MET A 341 -14.80 4.11 9.24
C MET A 341 -13.71 5.04 9.76
N ILE A 342 -12.50 4.85 9.25
CA ILE A 342 -11.38 5.76 9.44
C ILE A 342 -11.15 6.51 8.13
N LEU A 343 -11.20 7.84 8.18
CA LEU A 343 -10.96 8.71 7.04
C LEU A 343 -9.64 9.44 7.22
N ARG A 344 -8.78 9.43 6.17
CA ARG A 344 -7.48 10.09 6.17
C ARG A 344 -7.23 10.85 4.87
N PHE A 345 -6.41 11.87 4.94
CA PHE A 345 -5.76 12.44 3.77
C PHE A 345 -4.46 11.68 3.49
N TYR A 346 -4.26 11.27 2.25
CA TYR A 346 -3.02 10.67 1.78
C TYR A 346 -2.38 11.62 0.77
N THR A 347 -1.34 12.32 1.19
CA THR A 347 -0.73 13.43 0.46
C THR A 347 0.65 13.04 -0.03
N THR A 348 0.85 13.04 -1.34
CA THR A 348 2.16 12.74 -1.93
C THR A 348 2.90 14.04 -2.21
N VAL A 349 3.97 14.28 -1.45
CA VAL A 349 4.77 15.51 -1.50
C VAL A 349 5.75 15.45 -2.67
N GLY A 350 5.61 16.41 -3.58
CA GLY A 350 6.44 16.59 -4.76
C GLY A 350 6.72 18.07 -5.04
N ILE A 351 7.39 18.38 -6.16
CA ILE A 351 7.74 19.76 -6.52
C ILE A 351 6.50 20.66 -6.56
N LEU A 352 5.35 20.17 -7.04
CA LEU A 352 4.16 20.99 -7.25
C LEU A 352 3.52 21.47 -5.93
N ASN A 353 3.62 20.73 -4.84
CA ASN A 353 2.88 21.04 -3.61
C ASN A 353 3.74 21.33 -2.38
N VAL A 354 5.03 20.97 -2.37
CA VAL A 354 5.88 21.14 -1.18
C VAL A 354 5.91 22.58 -0.67
N PHE A 355 5.90 23.57 -1.59
CA PHE A 355 5.88 24.99 -1.24
C PHE A 355 4.56 25.43 -0.56
N TYR A 356 3.45 24.75 -0.87
CA TYR A 356 2.09 25.08 -0.44
C TYR A 356 1.58 24.20 0.70
N LEU A 357 2.40 23.31 1.25
CA LEU A 357 1.99 22.39 2.33
C LEU A 357 1.45 23.12 3.57
N LYS A 358 1.97 24.32 3.90
CA LYS A 358 1.44 25.10 5.02
C LYS A 358 -0.03 25.45 4.81
N GLU A 359 -0.38 26.01 3.65
CA GLU A 359 -1.75 26.38 3.30
C GLU A 359 -2.66 25.14 3.26
N PHE A 360 -2.14 24.03 2.72
CA PHE A 360 -2.84 22.75 2.72
C PHE A 360 -3.19 22.30 4.13
N PHE A 361 -2.22 22.24 5.06
CA PHE A 361 -2.46 21.84 6.45
C PHE A 361 -3.43 22.77 7.16
N GLU A 362 -3.30 24.07 6.98
CA GLU A 362 -4.23 25.07 7.54
C GLU A 362 -5.66 24.84 7.07
N PHE A 363 -5.84 24.54 5.79
CA PHE A 363 -7.16 24.29 5.21
C PHE A 363 -7.77 22.97 5.71
N ILE A 364 -7.02 21.86 5.73
CA ILE A 364 -7.57 20.54 6.05
C ILE A 364 -7.86 20.34 7.54
N LYS A 365 -7.35 21.18 8.45
CA LYS A 365 -7.68 21.16 9.89
C LYS A 365 -9.18 21.10 10.15
N GLN A 366 -10.00 21.76 9.33
CA GLN A 366 -11.46 21.77 9.47
C GLN A 366 -12.11 20.39 9.37
N TYR A 367 -11.45 19.44 8.71
CA TYR A 367 -12.00 18.07 8.54
C TYR A 367 -11.78 17.19 9.75
N ASN A 368 -10.87 17.52 10.66
CA ASN A 368 -10.49 16.70 11.82
C ASN A 368 -10.18 15.25 11.40
N MET A 369 -9.29 15.10 10.44
CA MET A 369 -8.85 13.83 9.88
C MET A 369 -7.33 13.73 9.97
N GLU A 370 -6.82 12.51 10.13
CA GLU A 370 -5.38 12.24 10.08
C GLU A 370 -4.83 12.43 8.67
N VAL A 371 -3.54 12.73 8.59
CA VAL A 371 -2.79 12.88 7.34
C VAL A 371 -1.67 11.85 7.29
N VAL A 372 -1.54 11.18 6.17
CA VAL A 372 -0.36 10.38 5.82
C VAL A 372 0.38 11.12 4.73
N LEU A 373 1.60 11.55 5.02
CA LEU A 373 2.49 12.10 4.01
C LEU A 373 3.25 10.98 3.31
N ASN A 374 3.50 11.14 2.04
CA ASN A 374 4.34 10.27 1.24
C ASN A 374 5.27 11.15 0.39
N LEU A 375 6.35 10.60 -0.15
CA LEU A 375 7.32 11.34 -0.96
C LEU A 375 7.32 10.83 -2.40
N VAL A 376 7.37 11.74 -3.37
CA VAL A 376 7.51 11.37 -4.77
C VAL A 376 8.92 10.86 -5.03
N HIS A 377 9.05 9.55 -5.26
CA HIS A 377 10.26 8.92 -5.77
C HIS A 377 10.19 8.71 -7.29
N TYR A 378 9.01 8.43 -7.82
CA TYR A 378 8.76 8.25 -9.24
C TYR A 378 7.41 8.88 -9.63
N PRO A 379 7.31 9.58 -10.76
CA PRO A 379 8.39 9.92 -11.73
C PRO A 379 9.46 10.85 -11.13
N HIS A 380 10.73 10.53 -11.37
CA HIS A 380 11.87 11.18 -10.68
C HIS A 380 11.89 12.70 -10.82
N HIS A 381 11.44 13.25 -11.96
CA HIS A 381 11.43 14.69 -12.22
C HIS A 381 10.43 15.49 -11.36
N TYR A 382 9.49 14.83 -10.66
CA TYR A 382 8.61 15.47 -9.68
C TYR A 382 9.16 15.42 -8.24
N SER A 383 10.30 14.77 -8.00
CA SER A 383 10.87 14.66 -6.67
C SER A 383 11.47 15.97 -6.18
N ILE A 384 11.21 16.33 -4.92
CA ILE A 384 11.70 17.56 -4.27
C ILE A 384 13.23 17.61 -4.11
N VAL A 385 13.91 16.47 -4.24
CA VAL A 385 15.38 16.41 -4.20
C VAL A 385 16.02 17.16 -5.37
N ASN A 386 15.29 17.35 -6.48
CA ASN A 386 15.78 18.01 -7.68
C ASN A 386 15.69 19.54 -7.64
N LEU A 387 15.16 20.12 -6.56
CA LEU A 387 15.06 21.59 -6.42
C LEU A 387 16.44 22.20 -6.20
N PRO A 388 16.69 23.44 -6.71
CA PRO A 388 17.88 24.21 -6.40
C PRO A 388 18.00 24.51 -4.89
N THR A 389 19.23 24.64 -4.39
CA THR A 389 19.49 24.81 -2.96
C THR A 389 18.81 26.06 -2.40
N GLU A 390 18.84 27.18 -3.12
CA GLU A 390 18.22 28.44 -2.72
C GLU A 390 16.70 28.31 -2.61
N VAL A 391 16.09 27.50 -3.48
CA VAL A 391 14.65 27.21 -3.44
C VAL A 391 14.32 26.28 -2.28
N LYS A 392 15.18 25.27 -2.03
CA LYS A 392 15.05 24.36 -0.86
C LYS A 392 15.10 25.15 0.45
N ASP A 393 15.98 26.15 0.56
CA ASP A 393 16.11 26.98 1.76
C ASP A 393 14.82 27.76 2.04
N ILE A 394 14.22 28.38 1.00
CA ILE A 394 12.93 29.10 1.12
C ILE A 394 11.80 28.13 1.52
N ILE A 395 11.76 26.95 0.91
CA ILE A 395 10.74 25.92 1.22
C ILE A 395 10.91 25.43 2.66
N LYS A 396 12.14 25.19 3.10
CA LYS A 396 12.46 24.75 4.46
C LYS A 396 11.89 25.74 5.50
N GLU A 397 12.11 27.04 5.31
CA GLU A 397 11.57 28.06 6.22
C GLU A 397 10.02 27.98 6.31
N LYS A 398 9.35 27.74 5.19
CA LYS A 398 7.87 27.54 5.19
C LYS A 398 7.47 26.26 5.90
N LEU A 399 8.18 25.16 5.68
CA LEU A 399 7.90 23.87 6.29
C LEU A 399 8.06 23.90 7.81
N LEU A 400 9.09 24.56 8.33
CA LEU A 400 9.31 24.74 9.76
C LEU A 400 8.21 25.54 10.47
N CYS A 401 7.39 26.29 9.72
CA CYS A 401 6.25 27.03 10.23
C CYS A 401 4.94 26.21 10.22
N ILE A 402 4.96 24.93 9.88
CA ILE A 402 3.77 24.08 9.84
C ILE A 402 3.54 23.45 11.22
N ASP A 403 2.40 23.74 11.80
CA ASP A 403 1.92 23.01 12.98
C ASP A 403 1.11 21.79 12.53
N VAL A 404 1.73 20.62 12.67
CA VAL A 404 1.12 19.32 12.36
C VAL A 404 0.65 18.56 13.60
N HIS A 405 0.56 19.24 14.75
CA HIS A 405 0.27 18.62 16.04
C HIS A 405 -0.99 17.74 15.96
N ASN A 406 -0.83 16.44 16.25
CA ASN A 406 -1.87 15.40 16.19
C ASN A 406 -2.55 15.21 14.82
N MET A 407 -1.99 15.74 13.73
CA MET A 407 -2.54 15.53 12.39
C MET A 407 -1.87 14.36 11.66
N LEU A 408 -0.59 14.12 11.91
CA LEU A 408 0.14 13.04 11.23
C LEU A 408 -0.07 11.69 11.93
N THR A 409 -0.28 10.64 11.14
CA THR A 409 -0.25 9.28 11.67
C THR A 409 1.15 8.91 12.16
N ALA A 410 1.25 7.95 13.07
CA ALA A 410 2.54 7.55 13.67
C ALA A 410 3.58 7.04 12.67
N TRP A 411 3.13 6.54 11.51
CA TRP A 411 4.00 6.04 10.43
C TRP A 411 4.21 7.04 9.29
N SER A 412 3.57 8.21 9.35
CA SER A 412 3.79 9.27 8.36
C SER A 412 5.18 9.86 8.52
N PRO A 413 5.88 10.20 7.42
CA PRO A 413 7.03 11.07 7.51
C PRO A 413 6.69 12.37 8.24
N SER A 414 7.57 12.79 9.15
CA SER A 414 7.48 14.10 9.79
C SER A 414 7.92 15.22 8.84
N ILE A 415 7.69 16.46 9.21
CA ILE A 415 8.19 17.62 8.47
C ILE A 415 9.72 17.57 8.37
N ASP A 416 10.41 17.18 9.45
CA ASP A 416 11.88 17.03 9.42
C ASP A 416 12.33 15.92 8.45
N ASN A 417 11.58 14.82 8.33
CA ASN A 417 11.88 13.79 7.33
C ASN A 417 11.74 14.32 5.91
N ILE A 418 10.74 15.16 5.62
CA ILE A 418 10.57 15.81 4.32
C ILE A 418 11.76 16.74 4.03
N ILE A 419 12.16 17.56 5.00
CA ILE A 419 13.31 18.44 4.88
C ILE A 419 14.58 17.62 4.63
N ASN A 420 14.85 16.60 5.43
CA ASN A 420 16.01 15.75 5.26
C ASN A 420 16.02 15.05 3.89
N PHE A 421 14.89 14.55 3.43
CA PHE A 421 14.77 13.96 2.09
C PHE A 421 15.05 15.01 0.99
N MET A 422 14.53 16.21 1.12
CA MET A 422 14.75 17.29 0.16
C MET A 422 16.23 17.64 -0.03
N TYR A 423 17.03 17.55 1.06
CA TYR A 423 18.48 17.75 1.03
C TYR A 423 19.29 16.46 0.84
N GLY A 424 18.62 15.30 0.75
CA GLY A 424 19.28 13.99 0.66
C GLY A 424 20.11 13.76 -0.61
N SER A 425 19.98 14.64 -1.62
CA SER A 425 20.85 14.65 -2.78
C SER A 425 21.09 16.08 -3.28
N GLU A 426 22.16 16.25 -4.07
CA GLU A 426 22.45 17.50 -4.75
C GLU A 426 21.36 17.83 -5.80
N TYR A 427 21.29 19.12 -6.14
CA TYR A 427 20.45 19.62 -7.21
C TYR A 427 20.73 18.91 -8.53
N ASN A 428 19.69 18.36 -9.15
CA ASN A 428 19.78 17.72 -10.45
C ASN A 428 19.13 18.57 -11.54
N LYS A 429 19.99 19.31 -12.27
CA LYS A 429 19.57 20.24 -13.36
C LYS A 429 18.81 19.50 -14.46
N GLU A 430 19.22 18.31 -14.85
CA GLU A 430 18.59 17.58 -15.96
C GLU A 430 17.18 17.08 -15.59
N LEU A 431 16.99 16.63 -14.35
CA LEU A 431 15.67 16.23 -13.88
C LEU A 431 14.75 17.45 -13.69
N LEU A 432 15.27 18.60 -13.24
CA LEU A 432 14.46 19.82 -13.18
C LEU A 432 14.11 20.33 -14.57
N LYS A 433 15.03 20.28 -15.53
CA LYS A 433 14.73 20.56 -16.94
C LYS A 433 13.64 19.63 -17.48
N THR A 434 13.73 18.32 -17.18
CA THR A 434 12.71 17.34 -17.54
C THR A 434 11.35 17.68 -16.93
N PHE A 435 11.31 18.15 -15.68
CA PHE A 435 10.08 18.66 -15.05
C PHE A 435 9.44 19.77 -15.88
N PHE A 436 10.20 20.79 -16.31
CA PHE A 436 9.66 21.87 -17.10
C PHE A 436 9.24 21.42 -18.51
N ASP A 437 10.04 20.60 -19.17
CA ASP A 437 9.72 20.10 -20.51
C ASP A 437 8.42 19.27 -20.51
N LYS A 438 8.28 18.35 -19.54
CA LYS A 438 7.05 17.56 -19.37
C LYS A 438 5.87 18.44 -18.93
N THR A 439 6.10 19.42 -18.05
CA THR A 439 5.07 20.35 -17.61
C THR A 439 4.52 21.15 -18.79
N ARG A 440 5.39 21.74 -19.64
CA ARG A 440 4.97 22.50 -20.84
C ARG A 440 4.21 21.61 -21.83
N LEU A 441 4.70 20.40 -22.07
CA LEU A 441 4.05 19.44 -22.97
C LEU A 441 2.62 19.12 -22.51
N HIS A 442 2.48 18.75 -21.25
CA HIS A 442 1.18 18.38 -20.70
C HIS A 442 0.25 19.58 -20.52
N ASP A 443 0.76 20.76 -20.16
CA ASP A 443 -0.02 21.97 -20.08
C ASP A 443 -0.61 22.37 -21.42
N GLY A 444 0.19 22.30 -22.50
CA GLY A 444 -0.29 22.53 -23.85
C GLY A 444 -1.43 21.61 -24.26
N TYR A 445 -1.31 20.30 -23.99
CA TYR A 445 -2.35 19.32 -24.28
C TYR A 445 -3.60 19.49 -23.41
N ARG A 446 -3.42 19.73 -22.10
CA ARG A 446 -4.49 19.81 -21.10
C ARG A 446 -5.14 21.19 -21.02
N LYS A 447 -4.58 22.20 -21.72
CA LYS A 447 -4.94 23.62 -21.61
C LYS A 447 -4.83 24.13 -20.17
N ASP A 448 -3.81 23.68 -19.48
CA ASP A 448 -3.45 24.12 -18.14
C ASP A 448 -2.31 25.14 -18.19
N SER A 449 -1.98 25.76 -17.07
CA SER A 449 -0.83 26.68 -16.96
C SER A 449 -0.19 26.54 -15.58
N PHE A 450 1.01 25.98 -15.53
CA PHE A 450 1.81 25.91 -14.31
C PHE A 450 2.04 27.31 -13.72
N ASN A 451 2.41 28.27 -14.56
CA ASN A 451 2.73 29.62 -14.11
C ASN A 451 1.54 30.33 -13.45
N ASN A 452 0.33 30.13 -13.97
CA ASN A 452 -0.88 30.74 -13.41
C ASN A 452 -1.38 30.00 -12.17
N THR A 453 -1.16 28.69 -12.11
CA THR A 453 -1.64 27.86 -10.99
C THR A 453 -0.71 27.90 -9.79
N PHE A 454 0.61 28.06 -10.03
CA PHE A 454 1.67 28.06 -9.00
C PHE A 454 2.57 29.31 -9.13
N PRO A 455 2.02 30.54 -9.07
CA PRO A 455 2.77 31.73 -9.42
C PRO A 455 3.99 31.99 -8.52
N GLU A 456 3.91 31.68 -7.23
CA GLU A 456 5.01 31.88 -6.29
C GLU A 456 6.12 30.84 -6.55
N LEU A 457 5.76 29.56 -6.75
CA LEU A 457 6.72 28.52 -7.07
C LEU A 457 7.38 28.78 -8.44
N HIS A 458 6.60 29.16 -9.43
CA HIS A 458 7.14 29.54 -10.75
C HIS A 458 8.15 30.70 -10.64
N LYS A 459 7.84 31.73 -9.85
CA LYS A 459 8.75 32.84 -9.62
C LYS A 459 10.10 32.42 -9.04
N LEU A 460 10.11 31.38 -8.18
CA LEU A 460 11.33 30.84 -7.60
C LEU A 460 12.12 29.96 -8.57
N LEU A 461 11.44 29.34 -9.54
CA LEU A 461 12.05 28.37 -10.44
C LEU A 461 12.35 28.90 -11.84
N LYS A 462 11.82 30.07 -12.24
CA LYS A 462 11.91 30.60 -13.61
C LYS A 462 13.34 30.77 -14.15
N ASP A 463 14.31 31.03 -13.26
CA ASP A 463 15.70 31.22 -13.66
C ASP A 463 16.44 29.89 -13.88
N TYR A 464 15.76 28.76 -13.67
CA TYR A 464 16.24 27.39 -13.85
C TYR A 464 15.51 26.64 -14.99
N GLU A 465 14.61 27.31 -15.73
CA GLU A 465 13.86 26.73 -16.86
C GLU A 465 14.74 26.35 -18.07
#